data_ab0f27696c7598810deb343d1cffe185
#
_entry.id   ab0f27696c7598810deb343d1cffe185
#
_cell.length_a   1.000
_cell.length_b   1.000
_cell.length_c   1.000
_cell.angle_alpha   90.00
_cell.angle_beta   90.00
_cell.angle_gamma   90.00
#
_symmetry.space_group_name_H-M   'P 1'
#
loop_
_entity.id
_entity.type
_entity.pdbx_description
1 polymer ?
#
loop_
_entity_poly.entity_id
_entity_poly.type
_entity_poly.pdbx_seq_one_letter_code
_entity_poly.pdbx_strand_id
1 'polypeptide(L)'
;AQTKGPINQGLIAMLGTFIDTLIVCSITGLAIITSGAWTSGETGTSLTSAAFESTIPGIGAHVVTIALAIFAFTTMLGWSFYGEKCVEYLFGVKSIKPFRILWCVAVPLGATADLGFIWLLADTLNALMAVPNLIALILLSPVVFKLTREFLASGGASEEPSAVTVD
;
A
#
# COMPACT_ATOMS: atom_id res chain seq x y z
N ALA A 1 4.49 -7.77 12.50
CA ALA A 1 5.90 -7.44 12.26
C ALA A 1 6.72 -7.82 13.50
N GLN A 2 7.88 -8.42 13.31
CA GLN A 2 8.80 -8.76 14.41
C GLN A 2 9.78 -7.59 14.62
N THR A 3 9.29 -6.50 15.21
CA THR A 3 10.08 -5.32 15.50
C THR A 3 10.14 -5.06 17.01
N LYS A 4 11.26 -4.52 17.48
CA LYS A 4 11.52 -4.31 18.91
C LYS A 4 10.76 -3.12 19.53
N GLY A 5 9.86 -2.47 18.77
CA GLY A 5 9.07 -1.34 19.30
C GLY A 5 8.33 -0.56 18.19
N PRO A 6 7.36 0.29 18.57
CA PRO A 6 6.53 1.03 17.62
C PRO A 6 7.33 2.02 16.77
N ILE A 7 8.36 2.64 17.31
CA ILE A 7 9.21 3.59 16.57
C ILE A 7 10.01 2.88 15.49
N ASN A 8 10.62 1.72 15.79
CA ASN A 8 11.35 0.94 14.80
C ASN A 8 10.43 0.46 13.67
N GLN A 9 9.20 0.05 14.00
CA GLN A 9 8.20 -0.29 12.99
C GLN A 9 7.82 0.91 12.13
N GLY A 10 7.65 2.09 12.72
CA GLY A 10 7.38 3.33 12.00
C GLY A 10 8.50 3.70 11.04
N LEU A 11 9.76 3.61 11.46
CA LEU A 11 10.92 3.88 10.61
C LEU A 11 11.02 2.91 9.41
N ILE A 12 10.77 1.62 9.63
CA ILE A 12 10.75 0.62 8.55
C ILE A 12 9.61 0.91 7.56
N ALA A 13 8.43 1.27 8.05
CA ALA A 13 7.30 1.62 7.22
C ALA A 13 7.56 2.89 6.39
N MET A 14 8.17 3.91 6.99
CA MET A 14 8.59 5.14 6.29
C MET A 14 9.62 4.83 5.19
N LEU A 15 10.61 3.98 5.46
CA LEU A 15 11.61 3.58 4.47
C LEU A 15 10.96 2.84 3.30
N GLY A 16 10.03 1.94 3.57
CA GLY A 16 9.26 1.24 2.54
C GLY A 16 8.50 2.21 1.63
N THR A 17 7.76 3.15 2.22
CA THR A 17 7.02 4.17 1.46
C THR A 17 7.95 5.09 0.67
N PHE A 18 9.09 5.47 1.23
CA PHE A 18 10.09 6.28 0.53
C PHE A 18 10.63 5.56 -0.71
N ILE A 19 11.02 4.29 -0.58
CA ILE A 19 11.55 3.50 -1.70
C ILE A 19 10.48 3.33 -2.77
N ASP A 20 9.27 2.93 -2.40
CA ASP A 20 8.19 2.68 -3.34
C ASP A 20 7.77 3.97 -4.06
N THR A 21 7.45 5.01 -3.32
CA THR A 21 6.85 6.23 -3.89
C THR A 21 7.88 7.15 -4.53
N LEU A 22 9.04 7.40 -3.89
CA LEU A 22 10.00 8.34 -4.43
C LEU A 22 11.01 7.69 -5.39
N ILE A 23 11.41 6.45 -5.17
CA ILE A 23 12.39 5.79 -6.04
C ILE A 23 11.69 5.06 -7.18
N VAL A 24 10.83 4.10 -6.88
CA VAL A 24 10.22 3.23 -7.91
C VAL A 24 9.28 4.01 -8.83
N CYS A 25 8.39 4.83 -8.27
CA CYS A 25 7.47 5.64 -9.08
C CYS A 25 8.22 6.68 -9.92
N SER A 26 9.31 7.28 -9.40
CA SER A 26 10.12 8.22 -10.18
C SER A 26 10.85 7.54 -11.35
N ILE A 27 11.41 6.33 -11.13
CA ILE A 27 12.04 5.55 -12.20
C ILE A 27 11.02 5.22 -13.28
N THR A 28 9.82 4.77 -12.90
CA THR A 28 8.74 4.46 -13.84
C THR A 28 8.29 5.70 -14.61
N GLY A 29 8.09 6.83 -13.93
CA GLY A 29 7.73 8.09 -14.57
C GLY A 29 8.80 8.60 -15.55
N LEU A 30 10.06 8.53 -15.16
CA LEU A 30 11.19 8.89 -16.04
C LEU A 30 11.28 7.96 -17.26
N ALA A 31 11.08 6.66 -17.09
CA ALA A 31 11.04 5.71 -18.21
C ALA A 31 9.94 6.04 -19.22
N ILE A 32 8.74 6.39 -18.76
CA ILE A 32 7.63 6.81 -19.61
C ILE A 32 7.94 8.11 -20.35
N ILE A 33 8.52 9.11 -19.68
CA ILE A 33 8.85 10.40 -20.28
C ILE A 33 9.97 10.26 -21.30
N THR A 34 11.07 9.58 -20.94
CA THR A 34 12.26 9.45 -21.80
C THR A 34 12.01 8.55 -23.01
N SER A 35 11.14 7.55 -22.91
CA SER A 35 10.73 6.71 -24.04
C SER A 35 9.79 7.43 -25.03
N GLY A 36 9.20 8.57 -24.65
CA GLY A 36 8.17 9.25 -25.45
C GLY A 36 6.81 8.54 -25.47
N ALA A 37 6.63 7.45 -24.73
CA ALA A 37 5.42 6.66 -24.72
C ALA A 37 4.16 7.44 -24.27
N TRP A 38 4.35 8.49 -23.47
CA TRP A 38 3.26 9.37 -23.01
C TRP A 38 2.47 10.03 -24.14
N THR A 39 3.03 10.11 -25.36
CA THR A 39 2.34 10.67 -26.54
C THR A 39 1.44 9.67 -27.27
N SER A 40 1.47 8.40 -26.90
CA SER A 40 0.72 7.31 -27.56
C SER A 40 -0.80 7.35 -27.31
N GLY A 41 -1.25 8.05 -26.28
CA GLY A 41 -2.64 8.03 -25.81
C GLY A 41 -2.97 6.81 -24.93
N GLU A 42 -2.03 5.90 -24.73
CA GLU A 42 -2.17 4.77 -23.81
C GLU A 42 -2.18 5.25 -22.34
N THR A 43 -2.82 4.48 -21.47
CA THR A 43 -2.93 4.81 -20.05
C THR A 43 -2.63 3.59 -19.16
N GLY A 44 -2.31 3.84 -17.89
CA GLY A 44 -2.10 2.79 -16.91
C GLY A 44 -0.95 1.84 -17.26
N THR A 45 -1.21 0.55 -17.16
CA THR A 45 -0.20 -0.49 -17.37
C THR A 45 0.24 -0.64 -18.83
N SER A 46 -0.66 -0.37 -19.78
CA SER A 46 -0.34 -0.38 -21.21
C SER A 46 0.73 0.62 -21.57
N LEU A 47 0.62 1.84 -21.00
CA LEU A 47 1.61 2.91 -21.17
C LEU A 47 2.98 2.51 -20.64
N THR A 48 3.04 1.95 -19.43
CA THR A 48 4.29 1.47 -18.84
C THR A 48 4.90 0.35 -19.67
N SER A 49 4.09 -0.61 -20.12
CA SER A 49 4.53 -1.72 -20.98
C SER A 49 5.11 -1.21 -22.30
N ALA A 50 4.44 -0.25 -22.94
CA ALA A 50 4.91 0.37 -24.18
C ALA A 50 6.25 1.12 -23.97
N ALA A 51 6.41 1.83 -22.85
CA ALA A 51 7.65 2.52 -22.51
C ALA A 51 8.84 1.56 -22.35
N PHE A 52 8.63 0.46 -21.63
CA PHE A 52 9.68 -0.55 -21.44
C PHE A 52 9.98 -1.32 -22.73
N GLU A 53 8.97 -1.65 -23.51
CA GLU A 53 9.16 -2.34 -24.80
C GLU A 53 9.91 -1.49 -25.83
N SER A 54 9.67 -0.17 -25.84
CA SER A 54 10.41 0.74 -26.71
C SER A 54 11.89 0.87 -26.34
N THR A 55 12.21 0.69 -25.05
CA THR A 55 13.58 0.80 -24.54
C THR A 55 14.34 -0.53 -24.61
N ILE A 56 13.64 -1.66 -24.35
CA ILE A 56 14.19 -3.01 -24.36
C ILE A 56 13.30 -3.90 -25.23
N PRO A 57 13.44 -3.82 -26.58
CA PRO A 57 12.56 -4.53 -27.49
C PRO A 57 12.57 -6.05 -27.29
N GLY A 58 11.37 -6.65 -27.26
CA GLY A 58 11.17 -8.10 -27.11
C GLY A 58 11.21 -8.63 -25.68
N ILE A 59 11.64 -7.83 -24.70
CA ILE A 59 11.74 -8.24 -23.29
C ILE A 59 10.96 -7.29 -22.38
N GLY A 60 10.92 -6.01 -22.72
CA GLY A 60 10.38 -4.93 -21.86
C GLY A 60 8.93 -5.19 -21.42
N ALA A 61 8.05 -5.52 -22.33
CA ALA A 61 6.66 -5.83 -22.02
C ALA A 61 6.52 -7.07 -21.10
N HIS A 62 7.37 -8.08 -21.29
CA HIS A 62 7.35 -9.29 -20.47
C HIS A 62 7.80 -9.01 -19.03
N VAL A 63 8.84 -8.19 -18.87
CA VAL A 63 9.31 -7.77 -17.52
C VAL A 63 8.20 -7.03 -16.78
N VAL A 64 7.53 -6.07 -17.42
CA VAL A 64 6.41 -5.34 -16.82
C VAL A 64 5.26 -6.28 -16.47
N THR A 65 4.90 -7.21 -17.36
CA THR A 65 3.82 -8.17 -17.13
C THR A 65 4.09 -9.07 -15.93
N ILE A 66 5.30 -9.61 -15.82
CA ILE A 66 5.69 -10.47 -14.69
C ILE A 66 5.73 -9.66 -13.39
N ALA A 67 6.30 -8.46 -13.41
CA ALA A 67 6.32 -7.59 -12.27
C ALA A 67 4.90 -7.25 -11.77
N LEU A 68 4.00 -6.90 -12.69
CA LEU A 68 2.60 -6.63 -12.37
C LEU A 68 1.87 -7.84 -11.79
N ALA A 69 2.10 -9.03 -12.33
CA ALA A 69 1.51 -10.25 -11.78
C ALA A 69 1.95 -10.49 -10.34
N ILE A 70 3.23 -10.31 -10.04
CA ILE A 70 3.77 -10.43 -8.67
C ILE A 70 3.21 -9.34 -7.76
N PHE A 71 3.19 -8.09 -8.20
CA PHE A 71 2.65 -6.97 -7.41
C PHE A 71 1.15 -7.13 -7.15
N ALA A 72 0.36 -7.51 -8.15
CA ALA A 72 -1.06 -7.77 -7.98
C ALA A 72 -1.31 -8.88 -6.94
N PHE A 73 -0.57 -9.98 -7.03
CA PHE A 73 -0.69 -11.08 -6.08
C PHE A 73 -0.31 -10.68 -4.66
N THR A 74 0.83 -10.00 -4.47
CA THR A 74 1.28 -9.55 -3.15
C THR A 74 0.34 -8.49 -2.56
N THR A 75 -0.19 -7.60 -3.38
CA THR A 75 -1.16 -6.58 -2.98
C THR A 75 -2.47 -7.22 -2.53
N MET A 76 -3.00 -8.18 -3.28
CA MET A 76 -4.21 -8.92 -2.89
C MET A 76 -4.04 -9.62 -1.54
N LEU A 77 -2.89 -10.22 -1.29
CA LEU A 77 -2.60 -10.87 0.01
C LEU A 77 -2.49 -9.85 1.14
N GLY A 78 -1.76 -8.76 0.93
CA GLY A 78 -1.57 -7.71 1.93
C GLY A 78 -2.89 -7.04 2.32
N TRP A 79 -3.69 -6.63 1.35
CA TRP A 79 -4.99 -5.99 1.59
C TRP A 79 -6.01 -6.95 2.21
N SER A 80 -5.98 -8.24 1.83
CA SER A 80 -6.79 -9.26 2.49
C SER A 80 -6.47 -9.36 3.97
N PHE A 81 -5.19 -9.34 4.33
CA PHE A 81 -4.76 -9.39 5.71
C PHE A 81 -5.18 -8.15 6.50
N TYR A 82 -5.02 -6.95 5.93
CA TYR A 82 -5.47 -5.71 6.59
C TYR A 82 -6.99 -5.68 6.77
N GLY A 83 -7.74 -6.05 5.74
CA GLY A 83 -9.19 -6.16 5.84
C GLY A 83 -9.64 -7.18 6.88
N GLU A 84 -8.98 -8.33 6.96
CA GLU A 84 -9.25 -9.36 7.98
C GLU A 84 -9.06 -8.80 9.40
N LYS A 85 -7.97 -8.04 9.63
CA LYS A 85 -7.73 -7.42 10.93
C LYS A 85 -8.75 -6.35 11.30
N CYS A 86 -9.20 -5.56 10.34
CA CYS A 86 -10.27 -4.59 10.55
C CYS A 86 -11.60 -5.27 10.90
N VAL A 87 -11.96 -6.32 10.17
CA VAL A 87 -13.19 -7.09 10.40
C VAL A 87 -13.14 -7.85 11.73
N GLU A 88 -11.98 -8.41 12.08
CA GLU A 88 -11.75 -9.05 13.38
C GLU A 88 -11.96 -8.07 14.53
N TYR A 89 -11.42 -6.85 14.40
CA TYR A 89 -11.56 -5.80 15.41
C TYR A 89 -13.01 -5.33 15.59
N LEU A 90 -13.77 -5.17 14.50
CA LEU A 90 -15.13 -4.64 14.55
C LEU A 90 -16.18 -5.72 14.92
N PHE A 91 -16.04 -6.93 14.41
CA PHE A 91 -17.06 -7.98 14.49
C PHE A 91 -16.59 -9.27 15.19
N GLY A 92 -15.32 -9.28 15.64
CA GLY A 92 -14.72 -10.41 16.32
C GLY A 92 -14.26 -11.53 15.39
N VAL A 93 -13.58 -12.52 15.98
CA VAL A 93 -12.89 -13.63 15.28
C VAL A 93 -13.81 -14.46 14.36
N LYS A 94 -15.11 -14.58 14.70
CA LYS A 94 -16.06 -15.35 13.89
C LYS A 94 -16.30 -14.79 12.50
N SER A 95 -16.02 -13.49 12.30
CA SER A 95 -16.24 -12.79 11.03
C SER A 95 -15.08 -13.00 10.02
N ILE A 96 -13.99 -13.61 10.43
CA ILE A 96 -12.84 -13.89 9.56
C ILE A 96 -13.23 -14.83 8.41
N LYS A 97 -13.94 -15.93 8.73
CA LYS A 97 -14.32 -16.91 7.69
C LYS A 97 -15.22 -16.33 6.60
N PRO A 98 -16.35 -15.65 6.92
CA PRO A 98 -17.19 -15.04 5.90
C PRO A 98 -16.45 -13.94 5.12
N PHE A 99 -15.58 -13.16 5.78
CA PHE A 99 -14.75 -12.16 5.09
C PHE A 99 -13.82 -12.79 4.04
N ARG A 100 -13.13 -13.88 4.37
CA ARG A 100 -12.26 -14.59 3.42
C ARG A 100 -13.03 -15.13 2.21
N ILE A 101 -14.23 -15.66 2.43
CA ILE A 101 -15.09 -16.12 1.33
C ILE A 101 -15.49 -14.94 0.45
N LEU A 102 -15.94 -13.83 1.04
CA LEU A 102 -16.29 -12.61 0.34
C LEU A 102 -15.11 -12.08 -0.48
N TRP A 103 -13.91 -12.05 0.10
CA TRP A 103 -12.69 -11.63 -0.57
C TRP A 103 -12.37 -12.50 -1.80
N CYS A 104 -12.42 -13.84 -1.64
CA CYS A 104 -12.19 -14.78 -2.75
C CYS A 104 -13.20 -14.62 -3.88
N VAL A 105 -14.44 -14.22 -3.60
CA VAL A 105 -15.47 -13.95 -4.60
C VAL A 105 -15.28 -12.56 -5.24
N ALA A 106 -14.88 -11.57 -4.46
CA ALA A 106 -14.67 -10.21 -4.95
C ALA A 106 -13.53 -10.10 -5.97
N VAL A 107 -12.45 -10.89 -5.82
CA VAL A 107 -11.31 -10.86 -6.74
C VAL A 107 -11.70 -11.19 -8.19
N PRO A 108 -12.34 -12.33 -8.50
CA PRO A 108 -12.76 -12.63 -9.88
C PRO A 108 -13.86 -11.68 -10.38
N LEU A 109 -14.74 -11.19 -9.52
CA LEU A 109 -15.74 -10.19 -9.92
C LEU A 109 -15.07 -8.87 -10.32
N GLY A 110 -14.08 -8.42 -9.56
CA GLY A 110 -13.30 -7.22 -9.91
C GLY A 110 -12.51 -7.38 -11.21
N ALA A 111 -12.01 -8.59 -11.49
CA ALA A 111 -11.27 -8.88 -12.72
C ALA A 111 -12.16 -8.86 -13.99
N THR A 112 -13.47 -9.04 -13.85
CA THR A 112 -14.44 -9.07 -14.97
C THR A 112 -15.24 -7.78 -15.12
N ALA A 113 -15.14 -6.87 -14.15
CA ALA A 113 -15.87 -5.61 -14.15
C ALA A 113 -15.21 -4.57 -15.07
N ASP A 114 -15.99 -3.54 -15.45
CA ASP A 114 -15.47 -2.42 -16.23
C ASP A 114 -14.38 -1.67 -15.45
N LEU A 115 -13.23 -1.49 -16.08
CA LEU A 115 -12.04 -0.90 -15.46
C LEU A 115 -12.28 0.55 -15.01
N GLY A 116 -12.99 1.34 -15.81
CA GLY A 116 -13.29 2.73 -15.49
C GLY A 116 -14.17 2.86 -14.26
N PHE A 117 -15.20 2.01 -14.17
CA PHE A 117 -16.07 1.95 -13.00
C PHE A 117 -15.31 1.53 -11.73
N ILE A 118 -14.45 0.50 -11.83
CA ILE A 118 -13.65 0.04 -10.68
C ILE A 118 -12.69 1.13 -10.18
N TRP A 119 -12.03 1.85 -11.09
CA TRP A 119 -11.18 2.98 -10.71
C TRP A 119 -11.96 4.09 -10.01
N LEU A 120 -13.11 4.49 -10.55
CA LEU A 120 -13.95 5.52 -9.92
C LEU A 120 -14.42 5.11 -8.52
N LEU A 121 -14.82 3.85 -8.37
CA LEU A 121 -15.22 3.30 -7.08
C LEU A 121 -14.05 3.27 -6.09
N ALA A 122 -12.87 2.81 -6.52
CA ALA A 122 -11.68 2.76 -5.69
C ALA A 122 -11.26 4.15 -5.21
N ASP A 123 -11.22 5.13 -6.10
CA ASP A 123 -10.85 6.53 -5.77
C ASP A 123 -11.84 7.15 -4.78
N THR A 124 -13.14 6.91 -4.97
CA THR A 124 -14.18 7.38 -4.05
C THR A 124 -14.02 6.78 -2.67
N LEU A 125 -13.83 5.46 -2.58
CA LEU A 125 -13.64 4.77 -1.30
C LEU A 125 -12.32 5.18 -0.62
N ASN A 126 -11.24 5.40 -1.37
CA ASN A 126 -9.98 5.92 -0.85
C ASN A 126 -10.15 7.33 -0.27
N ALA A 127 -10.88 8.20 -0.95
CA ALA A 127 -11.18 9.54 -0.44
C ALA A 127 -11.97 9.49 0.88
N LEU A 128 -12.99 8.62 0.96
CA LEU A 128 -13.76 8.41 2.19
C LEU A 128 -12.91 7.83 3.33
N MET A 129 -11.95 6.98 3.04
CA MET A 129 -11.03 6.43 4.02
C MET A 129 -10.00 7.46 4.52
N ALA A 130 -9.59 8.40 3.65
CA ALA A 130 -8.59 9.40 4.00
C ALA A 130 -9.06 10.35 5.11
N VAL A 131 -10.33 10.75 5.11
CA VAL A 131 -10.87 11.71 6.09
C VAL A 131 -10.76 11.21 7.54
N PRO A 132 -11.30 10.04 7.91
CA PRO A 132 -11.18 9.55 9.29
C PRO A 132 -9.71 9.23 9.65
N ASN A 133 -8.89 8.79 8.70
CA ASN A 133 -7.48 8.55 8.93
C ASN A 133 -6.73 9.83 9.28
N LEU A 134 -6.95 10.93 8.58
CA LEU A 134 -6.35 12.22 8.87
C LEU A 134 -6.78 12.74 10.25
N ILE A 135 -8.04 12.61 10.61
CA ILE A 135 -8.54 12.97 11.94
C ILE A 135 -7.81 12.17 13.02
N ALA A 136 -7.72 10.86 12.85
CA ALA A 136 -7.02 9.99 13.79
C ALA A 136 -5.53 10.36 13.92
N LEU A 137 -4.84 10.65 12.82
CA LEU A 137 -3.43 11.09 12.84
C LEU A 137 -3.24 12.40 13.60
N ILE A 138 -4.13 13.39 13.42
CA ILE A 138 -4.08 14.66 14.15
C ILE A 138 -4.29 14.42 15.65
N LEU A 139 -5.27 13.61 16.02
CA LEU A 139 -5.55 13.30 17.43
C LEU A 139 -4.43 12.52 18.11
N LEU A 140 -3.78 11.62 17.38
CA LEU A 140 -2.67 10.79 17.87
C LEU A 140 -1.30 11.47 17.77
N SER A 141 -1.20 12.62 17.10
CA SER A 141 0.08 13.31 16.91
C SER A 141 0.84 13.59 18.22
N PRO A 142 0.22 14.01 19.36
CA PRO A 142 0.94 14.21 20.61
C PRO A 142 1.58 12.93 21.13
N VAL A 143 0.92 11.77 20.94
CA VAL A 143 1.45 10.46 21.35
C VAL A 143 2.67 10.09 20.51
N VAL A 144 2.61 10.34 19.20
CA VAL A 144 3.73 10.09 18.28
C VAL A 144 4.93 10.95 18.66
N PHE A 145 4.73 12.25 18.92
CA PHE A 145 5.80 13.15 19.34
C PHE A 145 6.42 12.73 20.68
N LYS A 146 5.60 12.34 21.65
CA LYS A 146 6.08 11.86 22.94
C LYS A 146 6.96 10.61 22.78
N LEU A 147 6.47 9.58 22.12
CA LEU A 147 7.21 8.33 21.91
C LEU A 147 8.51 8.56 21.12
N THR A 148 8.48 9.40 20.08
CA THR A 148 9.67 9.74 19.31
C THR A 148 10.72 10.45 20.16
N ARG A 149 10.31 11.38 21.01
CA ARG A 149 11.21 12.09 21.91
C ARG A 149 11.85 11.16 22.95
N GLU A 150 11.08 10.26 23.52
CA GLU A 150 11.57 9.25 24.47
C GLU A 150 12.58 8.30 23.79
N PHE A 151 12.31 7.85 22.59
CA PHE A 151 13.21 7.03 21.80
C PHE A 151 14.54 7.72 21.48
N LEU A 152 14.49 9.00 21.10
CA LEU A 152 15.71 9.78 20.85
C LEU A 152 16.49 10.04 22.13
N ALA A 153 15.82 10.26 23.25
CA ALA A 153 16.46 10.47 24.56
C ALA A 153 17.13 9.18 25.09
N SER A 154 16.59 8.00 24.76
CA SER A 154 17.19 6.70 25.12
C SER A 154 18.34 6.27 24.21
N GLY A 155 18.79 7.13 23.30
CA GLY A 155 19.87 6.82 22.36
C GLY A 155 19.51 5.76 21.31
N GLY A 156 18.22 5.56 21.02
CA GLY A 156 17.74 4.56 20.05
C GLY A 156 17.63 3.14 20.63
N ALA A 157 17.85 2.96 21.93
CA ALA A 157 17.58 1.71 22.61
C ALA A 157 16.07 1.59 22.81
N SER A 158 15.46 0.61 22.18
CA SER A 158 14.05 0.26 22.39
C SER A 158 13.91 -0.43 23.74
N GLU A 159 13.63 0.34 24.80
CA GLU A 159 13.02 -0.23 25.99
C GLU A 159 11.61 -0.72 25.60
N GLU A 160 11.23 -1.91 26.06
CA GLU A 160 9.86 -2.41 25.92
C GLU A 160 8.90 -1.33 26.44
N PRO A 161 7.86 -0.94 25.70
CA PRO A 161 6.90 0.02 26.20
C PRO A 161 6.26 -0.60 27.44
N SER A 162 6.49 0.00 28.59
CA SER A 162 5.64 -0.20 29.75
C SER A 162 4.21 0.00 29.29
N ALA A 163 3.37 -1.03 29.44
CA ALA A 163 1.99 -1.07 28.97
C ALA A 163 1.30 0.26 29.23
N VAL A 164 0.97 0.98 28.18
CA VAL A 164 0.11 2.17 28.27
C VAL A 164 -1.27 1.62 28.61
N THR A 165 -1.61 1.59 29.88
CA THR A 165 -2.99 1.44 30.34
C THR A 165 -3.75 2.65 29.81
N VAL A 166 -4.60 2.42 28.83
CA VAL A 166 -5.63 3.35 28.40
C VAL A 166 -6.76 3.21 29.41
N ASP A 167 -6.82 4.15 30.38
CA ASP A 167 -7.99 4.35 31.23
C ASP A 167 -9.12 4.99 30.45
#